data_eeb706b7bb3b1249d58e31afd6b0baf0
#
_entry.id   eeb706b7bb3b1249d58e31afd6b0baf0
#
_cell.length_a   1.000
_cell.length_b   1.000
_cell.length_c   1.000
_cell.angle_alpha   90.00
_cell.angle_beta   90.00
_cell.angle_gamma   90.00
#
_symmetry.space_group_name_H-M   'P 1'
#
loop_
_entity.id
_entity.type
_entity.pdbx_description
1 polymer ?
#
loop_
_entity_poly.entity_id
_entity_poly.type
_entity_poly.pdbx_seq_one_letter_code
_entity_poly.pdbx_strand_id
1 'polypeptide(L)'
;MPRARSLSWAFGALGLVVAARVPAAETTPLSPEETVRRYLQALKDGRFDAAYDLVSKAMKQGKDREVWVKEQKTGMAFADVKIFEFRVHPGKVEGATAHVPNVLSSQDRFVNQLGLTEYELYTLLKEDGVWKIDSQVIVEPKDVSKWFPKAEAGGGPPSH
;
A
#
# COMPACT_ATOMS: atom_id res chain seq x y z
N MET A 1 -77.57 31.67 30.05
CA MET A 1 -76.12 31.77 30.26
C MET A 1 -75.72 30.63 31.15
N PRO A 2 -74.92 29.70 30.71
CA PRO A 2 -73.49 29.68 30.95
C PRO A 2 -72.73 29.13 29.77
N ARG A 3 -71.43 29.49 29.74
CA ARG A 3 -70.42 29.19 28.68
C ARG A 3 -69.98 27.73 28.71
N ALA A 4 -70.03 27.07 27.56
CA ALA A 4 -69.38 25.80 27.36
C ALA A 4 -67.85 26.05 27.15
N ARG A 5 -67.03 25.38 27.97
CA ARG A 5 -65.54 25.34 27.79
C ARG A 5 -65.21 24.06 27.02
N SER A 6 -64.69 24.22 25.79
CA SER A 6 -64.18 23.15 25.03
C SER A 6 -62.74 22.81 25.53
N LEU A 7 -62.50 21.56 25.90
CA LEU A 7 -61.22 21.03 26.32
C LEU A 7 -60.59 20.38 25.08
N SER A 8 -59.54 21.04 24.50
CA SER A 8 -58.73 20.47 23.41
C SER A 8 -57.65 19.56 23.99
N TRP A 9 -57.74 18.30 23.66
CA TRP A 9 -56.67 17.33 23.97
C TRP A 9 -55.64 17.33 22.82
N ALA A 10 -54.45 17.85 23.08
CA ALA A 10 -53.32 17.73 22.19
C ALA A 10 -52.62 16.41 22.45
N PHE A 11 -52.72 15.46 21.51
CA PHE A 11 -51.89 14.27 21.49
C PHE A 11 -50.51 14.66 20.94
N GLY A 12 -49.53 14.79 21.84
CA GLY A 12 -48.13 14.88 21.44
C GLY A 12 -47.61 13.50 21.05
N ALA A 13 -47.43 13.26 19.75
CA ALA A 13 -46.74 12.08 19.27
C ALA A 13 -45.24 12.27 19.49
N LEU A 14 -44.71 11.59 20.51
CA LEU A 14 -43.25 11.52 20.76
C LEU A 14 -42.66 10.56 19.75
N GLY A 15 -42.15 11.09 18.62
CA GLY A 15 -41.45 10.33 17.62
C GLY A 15 -40.06 9.88 18.14
N LEU A 16 -39.96 8.60 18.48
CA LEU A 16 -38.70 7.97 18.84
C LEU A 16 -37.84 7.83 17.54
N VAL A 17 -36.90 8.77 17.31
CA VAL A 17 -35.93 8.63 16.25
C VAL A 17 -34.89 7.62 16.71
N VAL A 18 -35.05 6.37 16.30
CA VAL A 18 -34.02 5.35 16.44
C VAL A 18 -32.95 5.65 15.38
N ALA A 19 -31.90 6.34 15.77
CA ALA A 19 -30.71 6.49 14.93
C ALA A 19 -30.06 5.10 14.77
N ALA A 20 -30.29 4.49 13.60
CA ALA A 20 -29.59 3.29 13.22
C ALA A 20 -28.08 3.61 13.15
N ARG A 21 -27.34 3.11 14.14
CA ARG A 21 -25.88 3.15 14.14
C ARG A 21 -25.42 2.22 13.03
N VAL A 22 -25.04 2.78 11.87
CA VAL A 22 -24.34 2.03 10.81
C VAL A 22 -23.02 1.62 11.43
N PRO A 23 -22.72 0.30 11.57
CA PRO A 23 -21.42 -0.11 12.03
C PRO A 23 -20.38 0.43 11.03
N ALA A 24 -19.41 1.21 11.53
CA ALA A 24 -18.25 1.56 10.73
C ALA A 24 -17.62 0.23 10.27
N ALA A 25 -17.51 0.04 8.97
CA ALA A 25 -16.82 -1.11 8.42
C ALA A 25 -15.41 -1.11 9.01
N GLU A 26 -15.11 -2.07 9.90
CA GLU A 26 -13.75 -2.29 10.38
C GLU A 26 -12.91 -2.64 9.16
N THR A 27 -12.14 -1.67 8.68
CA THR A 27 -11.18 -1.90 7.62
C THR A 27 -10.11 -2.83 8.18
N THR A 28 -10.19 -4.11 7.82
CA THR A 28 -9.17 -5.09 8.16
C THR A 28 -7.80 -4.56 7.73
N PRO A 29 -6.81 -4.53 8.62
CA PRO A 29 -5.47 -4.09 8.25
C PRO A 29 -4.95 -4.87 7.04
N LEU A 30 -4.26 -4.18 6.13
CA LEU A 30 -3.67 -4.82 4.95
C LEU A 30 -2.67 -5.90 5.35
N SER A 31 -2.60 -7.00 4.61
CA SER A 31 -1.49 -7.94 4.72
C SER A 31 -0.18 -7.29 4.23
N PRO A 32 1.00 -7.86 4.58
CA PRO A 32 2.27 -7.38 4.04
C PRO A 32 2.30 -7.35 2.51
N GLU A 33 1.79 -8.41 1.87
CA GLU A 33 1.75 -8.55 0.41
C GLU A 33 0.84 -7.51 -0.22
N GLU A 34 -0.32 -7.26 0.38
CA GLU A 34 -1.26 -6.26 -0.12
C GLU A 34 -0.70 -4.85 0.06
N THR A 35 0.07 -4.61 1.12
CA THR A 35 0.78 -3.34 1.34
C THR A 35 1.79 -3.09 0.22
N VAL A 36 2.61 -4.08 -0.14
CA VAL A 36 3.57 -3.98 -1.26
C VAL A 36 2.84 -3.79 -2.59
N ARG A 37 1.77 -4.56 -2.82
CA ARG A 37 0.99 -4.45 -4.08
C ARG A 37 0.41 -3.05 -4.26
N ARG A 38 -0.18 -2.47 -3.21
CA ARG A 38 -0.73 -1.11 -3.26
C ARG A 38 0.34 -0.05 -3.44
N TYR A 39 1.49 -0.23 -2.82
CA TYR A 39 2.64 0.66 -2.98
C TYR A 39 3.13 0.68 -4.42
N LEU A 40 3.41 -0.47 -5.00
CA LEU A 40 3.87 -0.58 -6.39
C LEU A 40 2.84 -0.06 -7.38
N GLN A 41 1.55 -0.34 -7.15
CA GLN A 41 0.48 0.21 -7.97
C GLN A 41 0.39 1.74 -7.85
N ALA A 42 0.57 2.28 -6.66
CA ALA A 42 0.59 3.72 -6.45
C ALA A 42 1.76 4.40 -7.18
N LEU A 43 2.96 3.80 -7.13
CA LEU A 43 4.12 4.30 -7.89
C LEU A 43 3.88 4.23 -9.41
N LYS A 44 3.38 3.09 -9.89
CA LYS A 44 3.05 2.89 -11.32
C LYS A 44 2.04 3.92 -11.84
N ASP A 45 1.05 4.26 -11.03
CA ASP A 45 -0.02 5.22 -11.36
C ASP A 45 0.39 6.68 -11.08
N GLY A 46 1.59 6.93 -10.55
CA GLY A 46 2.03 8.26 -10.15
C GLY A 46 1.29 8.84 -8.94
N ARG A 47 0.63 7.98 -8.14
CA ARG A 47 -0.12 8.36 -6.92
C ARG A 47 0.80 8.35 -5.69
N PHE A 48 1.78 9.23 -5.68
CA PHE A 48 2.80 9.28 -4.62
C PHE A 48 2.23 9.60 -3.23
N ASP A 49 1.12 10.34 -3.15
CA ASP A 49 0.40 10.58 -1.89
C ASP A 49 -0.05 9.26 -1.24
N ALA A 50 -0.62 8.35 -2.04
CA ALA A 50 -1.03 7.04 -1.58
C ALA A 50 0.19 6.17 -1.19
N ALA A 51 1.30 6.28 -1.91
CA ALA A 51 2.54 5.59 -1.57
C ALA A 51 3.11 6.07 -0.22
N TYR A 52 3.05 7.36 0.08
CA TYR A 52 3.49 7.94 1.36
C TYR A 52 2.84 7.27 2.57
N ASP A 53 1.55 6.93 2.48
CA ASP A 53 0.82 6.29 3.57
C ASP A 53 1.26 4.84 3.84
N LEU A 54 1.92 4.22 2.88
CA LEU A 54 2.33 2.81 2.93
C LEU A 54 3.78 2.60 3.39
N VAL A 55 4.58 3.67 3.51
CA VAL A 55 5.98 3.59 3.91
C VAL A 55 6.17 3.93 5.40
N SER A 56 7.25 3.39 5.99
CA SER A 56 7.61 3.57 7.40
C SER A 56 8.06 4.99 7.71
N LYS A 57 8.11 5.32 9.00
CA LYS A 57 8.69 6.57 9.48
C LYS A 57 10.17 6.72 9.06
N ALA A 58 10.93 5.62 9.11
CA ALA A 58 12.33 5.61 8.68
C ALA A 58 12.46 5.92 7.19
N MET A 59 11.63 5.31 6.35
CA MET A 59 11.64 5.54 4.90
C MET A 59 11.20 6.95 4.52
N LYS A 60 10.35 7.59 5.33
CA LYS A 60 9.99 9.02 5.19
C LYS A 60 11.13 9.98 5.56
N GLN A 61 12.11 9.54 6.34
CA GLN A 61 13.27 10.34 6.76
C GLN A 61 12.90 11.66 7.44
N GLY A 62 11.83 11.67 8.22
CA GLY A 62 11.31 12.87 8.88
C GLY A 62 10.66 13.90 7.95
N LYS A 63 10.53 13.60 6.67
CA LYS A 63 9.88 14.49 5.69
C LYS A 63 8.37 14.44 5.83
N ASP A 64 7.73 15.59 5.69
CA ASP A 64 6.28 15.65 5.51
C ASP A 64 5.87 15.10 4.15
N ARG A 65 4.55 14.95 3.96
CA ARG A 65 3.98 14.37 2.74
C ARG A 65 4.36 15.17 1.48
N GLU A 66 4.27 16.50 1.55
CA GLU A 66 4.49 17.35 0.39
C GLU A 66 5.94 17.24 -0.11
N VAL A 67 6.89 17.32 0.80
CA VAL A 67 8.33 17.20 0.49
C VAL A 67 8.64 15.80 -0.05
N TRP A 68 8.19 14.76 0.63
CA TRP A 68 8.44 13.38 0.22
C TRP A 68 7.86 13.08 -1.18
N VAL A 69 6.59 13.44 -1.41
CA VAL A 69 5.90 13.27 -2.71
C VAL A 69 6.64 13.98 -3.83
N LYS A 70 7.05 15.24 -3.60
CA LYS A 70 7.81 16.02 -4.57
C LYS A 70 9.14 15.35 -4.92
N GLU A 71 9.87 14.85 -3.92
CA GLU A 71 11.15 14.15 -4.14
C GLU A 71 10.96 12.86 -4.92
N GLN A 72 9.98 12.02 -4.57
CA GLN A 72 9.71 10.78 -5.30
C GLN A 72 9.33 11.05 -6.75
N LYS A 73 8.41 11.99 -6.96
CA LYS A 73 7.98 12.40 -8.31
C LYS A 73 9.15 12.91 -9.14
N THR A 74 9.97 13.78 -8.56
CA THR A 74 11.14 14.35 -9.25
C THR A 74 12.18 13.28 -9.55
N GLY A 75 12.48 12.39 -8.60
CA GLY A 75 13.44 11.31 -8.78
C GLY A 75 13.02 10.32 -9.86
N MET A 76 11.78 9.86 -9.85
CA MET A 76 11.27 8.96 -10.87
C MET A 76 11.21 9.61 -12.26
N ALA A 77 10.83 10.88 -12.35
CA ALA A 77 10.84 11.62 -13.60
C ALA A 77 12.27 11.84 -14.14
N PHE A 78 13.21 12.17 -13.26
CA PHE A 78 14.63 12.34 -13.62
C PHE A 78 15.24 11.05 -14.14
N ALA A 79 14.95 9.92 -13.50
CA ALA A 79 15.43 8.60 -13.92
C ALA A 79 14.61 8.01 -15.09
N ASP A 80 13.53 8.66 -15.53
CA ASP A 80 12.60 8.15 -16.55
C ASP A 80 12.11 6.73 -16.21
N VAL A 81 11.75 6.50 -14.93
CA VAL A 81 11.30 5.20 -14.45
C VAL A 81 9.96 4.82 -15.07
N LYS A 82 9.89 3.62 -15.63
CA LYS A 82 8.68 3.02 -16.19
C LYS A 82 8.47 1.66 -15.55
N ILE A 83 7.39 1.52 -14.80
CA ILE A 83 6.95 0.24 -14.23
C ILE A 83 5.95 -0.39 -15.20
N PHE A 84 6.31 -1.51 -15.82
CA PHE A 84 5.44 -2.23 -16.74
C PHE A 84 4.48 -3.15 -16.00
N GLU A 85 5.03 -4.07 -15.19
CA GLU A 85 4.26 -4.97 -14.34
C GLU A 85 5.05 -5.38 -13.10
N PHE A 86 4.35 -5.95 -12.14
CA PHE A 86 4.95 -6.52 -10.93
C PHE A 86 4.16 -7.73 -10.47
N ARG A 87 4.85 -8.66 -9.80
CA ARG A 87 4.24 -9.87 -9.22
C ARG A 87 4.72 -10.05 -7.79
N VAL A 88 3.82 -9.76 -6.85
CA VAL A 88 4.08 -9.92 -5.42
C VAL A 88 3.85 -11.38 -5.02
N HIS A 89 4.86 -12.00 -4.43
CA HIS A 89 4.83 -13.37 -3.92
C HIS A 89 4.46 -13.43 -2.45
N PRO A 90 4.03 -14.61 -1.94
CA PRO A 90 3.81 -14.80 -0.51
C PRO A 90 5.05 -14.47 0.31
N GLY A 91 4.86 -13.64 1.34
CA GLY A 91 5.91 -13.19 2.23
C GLY A 91 6.13 -14.12 3.42
N LYS A 92 7.18 -13.83 4.19
CA LYS A 92 7.46 -14.45 5.47
C LYS A 92 7.27 -13.42 6.57
N VAL A 93 6.47 -13.75 7.58
CA VAL A 93 6.21 -12.86 8.72
C VAL A 93 6.90 -13.44 9.95
N GLU A 94 7.70 -12.62 10.60
CA GLU A 94 8.43 -12.92 11.82
C GLU A 94 8.17 -11.82 12.85
N GLY A 95 7.18 -12.02 13.72
CA GLY A 95 6.77 -11.02 14.70
C GLY A 95 6.24 -9.74 14.05
N ALA A 96 6.93 -8.62 14.28
CA ALA A 96 6.59 -7.30 13.75
C ALA A 96 7.31 -6.97 12.43
N THR A 97 8.02 -7.94 11.85
CA THR A 97 8.75 -7.79 10.57
C THR A 97 8.20 -8.77 9.55
N ALA A 98 8.11 -8.34 8.30
CA ALA A 98 7.75 -9.20 7.17
C ALA A 98 8.72 -8.97 6.02
N HIS A 99 8.99 -10.05 5.26
CA HIS A 99 9.79 -10.02 4.06
C HIS A 99 8.93 -10.49 2.89
N VAL A 100 8.73 -9.63 1.90
CA VAL A 100 7.83 -9.89 0.77
C VAL A 100 8.60 -9.83 -0.53
N PRO A 101 8.75 -10.97 -1.24
CA PRO A 101 9.39 -11.02 -2.54
C PRO A 101 8.50 -10.43 -3.63
N ASN A 102 9.09 -9.76 -4.61
CA ASN A 102 8.43 -9.23 -5.78
C ASN A 102 9.28 -9.42 -7.02
N VAL A 103 8.65 -9.71 -8.14
CA VAL A 103 9.29 -9.67 -9.46
C VAL A 103 8.81 -8.40 -10.15
N LEU A 104 9.74 -7.51 -10.49
CA LEU A 104 9.46 -6.23 -11.12
C LEU A 104 9.94 -6.22 -12.58
N SER A 105 9.04 -5.86 -13.49
CA SER A 105 9.38 -5.49 -14.86
C SER A 105 9.34 -3.97 -14.96
N SER A 106 10.49 -3.37 -15.10
CA SER A 106 10.65 -1.91 -15.16
C SER A 106 11.81 -1.52 -16.07
N GLN A 107 11.89 -0.26 -16.40
CA GLN A 107 12.98 0.35 -17.14
C GLN A 107 13.29 1.72 -16.52
N ASP A 108 14.57 2.08 -16.51
CA ASP A 108 15.01 3.42 -16.19
C ASP A 108 16.21 3.82 -17.04
N ARG A 109 16.61 5.09 -16.94
CA ARG A 109 17.66 5.69 -17.74
C ARG A 109 19.09 5.27 -17.32
N PHE A 110 19.27 4.82 -16.08
CA PHE A 110 20.60 4.69 -15.48
C PHE A 110 21.01 3.24 -15.19
N VAL A 111 20.15 2.51 -14.50
CA VAL A 111 20.46 1.18 -13.92
C VAL A 111 19.86 0.07 -14.77
N ASN A 112 18.60 0.19 -15.15
CA ASN A 112 17.89 -0.82 -15.94
C ASN A 112 17.45 -0.28 -17.30
N GLN A 113 18.43 0.16 -18.11
CA GLN A 113 18.17 0.74 -19.45
C GLN A 113 17.58 -0.26 -20.44
N LEU A 114 17.84 -1.56 -20.24
CA LEU A 114 17.35 -2.64 -21.12
C LEU A 114 15.95 -3.13 -20.74
N GLY A 115 15.40 -2.69 -19.61
CA GLY A 115 14.09 -3.15 -19.15
C GLY A 115 14.09 -4.59 -18.67
N LEU A 116 15.19 -5.04 -18.07
CA LEU A 116 15.29 -6.40 -17.53
C LEU A 116 14.39 -6.57 -16.30
N THR A 117 13.91 -7.79 -16.13
CA THR A 117 13.16 -8.16 -14.93
C THR A 117 14.08 -8.24 -13.72
N GLU A 118 13.65 -7.63 -12.61
CA GLU A 118 14.38 -7.57 -11.36
C GLU A 118 13.66 -8.37 -10.27
N TYR A 119 14.44 -9.06 -9.44
CA TYR A 119 13.96 -9.73 -8.26
C TYR A 119 14.18 -8.84 -7.05
N GLU A 120 13.09 -8.46 -6.39
CA GLU A 120 13.13 -7.52 -5.27
C GLU A 120 12.70 -8.20 -3.98
N LEU A 121 13.20 -7.72 -2.85
CA LEU A 121 12.75 -8.09 -1.52
C LEU A 121 12.36 -6.83 -0.75
N TYR A 122 11.11 -6.74 -0.35
CA TYR A 122 10.59 -5.71 0.52
C TYR A 122 10.66 -6.17 1.97
N THR A 123 11.21 -5.33 2.84
CA THR A 123 11.09 -5.49 4.28
C THR A 123 10.03 -4.54 4.80
N LEU A 124 9.09 -5.08 5.57
CA LEU A 124 8.02 -4.31 6.20
C LEU A 124 8.14 -4.39 7.72
N LEU A 125 7.79 -3.29 8.37
CA LEU A 125 7.66 -3.21 9.82
C LEU A 125 6.20 -2.92 10.19
N LYS A 126 5.77 -3.45 11.33
CA LYS A 126 4.45 -3.18 11.89
C LYS A 126 4.53 -1.93 12.76
N GLU A 127 3.99 -0.82 12.27
CA GLU A 127 3.87 0.45 13.00
C GLU A 127 2.41 0.65 13.41
N ASP A 128 2.17 0.80 14.72
CA ASP A 128 0.82 1.00 15.29
C ASP A 128 -0.21 -0.04 14.76
N GLY A 129 0.21 -1.30 14.64
CA GLY A 129 -0.62 -2.39 14.16
C GLY A 129 -0.77 -2.48 12.64
N VAL A 130 -0.14 -1.58 11.87
CA VAL A 130 -0.24 -1.51 10.41
C VAL A 130 1.11 -1.81 9.76
N TRP A 131 1.11 -2.64 8.71
CA TRP A 131 2.32 -2.92 7.95
C TRP A 131 2.75 -1.73 7.11
N LYS A 132 4.04 -1.37 7.21
CA LYS A 132 4.67 -0.28 6.48
C LYS A 132 5.94 -0.77 5.80
N ILE A 133 6.15 -0.38 4.56
CA ILE A 133 7.38 -0.68 3.81
C ILE A 133 8.53 0.13 4.44
N ASP A 134 9.57 -0.58 4.84
CA ASP A 134 10.74 0.01 5.50
C ASP A 134 11.98 0.03 4.60
N SER A 135 12.12 -0.98 3.75
CA SER A 135 13.19 -1.02 2.76
C SER A 135 12.84 -1.91 1.57
N GLN A 136 13.57 -1.73 0.49
CA GLN A 136 13.53 -2.55 -0.70
C GLN A 136 14.95 -2.76 -1.20
N VAL A 137 15.28 -3.99 -1.56
CA VAL A 137 16.59 -4.37 -2.11
C VAL A 137 16.40 -5.26 -3.34
N ILE A 138 17.35 -5.18 -4.27
CA ILE A 138 17.45 -6.14 -5.38
C ILE A 138 18.07 -7.42 -4.83
N VAL A 139 17.46 -8.56 -5.12
CA VAL A 139 17.95 -9.89 -4.70
C VAL A 139 19.03 -10.36 -5.65
N GLU A 140 20.20 -10.68 -5.10
CA GLU A 140 21.31 -11.20 -5.88
C GLU A 140 20.98 -12.59 -6.48
N PRO A 141 21.48 -12.93 -7.67
CA PRO A 141 21.17 -14.20 -8.36
C PRO A 141 21.33 -15.45 -7.48
N LYS A 142 22.36 -15.47 -6.61
CA LYS A 142 22.61 -16.58 -5.68
C LYS A 142 21.54 -16.79 -4.62
N ASP A 143 20.78 -15.72 -4.29
CA ASP A 143 19.74 -15.72 -3.25
C ASP A 143 18.31 -15.82 -3.80
N VAL A 144 18.13 -15.77 -5.13
CA VAL A 144 16.81 -15.82 -5.76
C VAL A 144 16.04 -17.07 -5.34
N SER A 145 16.68 -18.24 -5.34
CA SER A 145 16.04 -19.50 -4.97
C SER A 145 15.59 -19.58 -3.51
N LYS A 146 16.10 -18.70 -2.65
CA LYS A 146 15.71 -18.60 -1.24
C LYS A 146 14.33 -17.96 -1.07
N TRP A 147 14.00 -17.04 -1.95
CA TRP A 147 12.81 -16.19 -1.85
C TRP A 147 11.74 -16.50 -2.88
N PHE A 148 12.12 -17.04 -4.04
CA PHE A 148 11.21 -17.27 -5.16
C PHE A 148 11.04 -18.76 -5.46
N PRO A 149 9.87 -19.18 -5.97
CA PRO A 149 9.64 -20.55 -6.44
C PRO A 149 10.64 -20.95 -7.53
N LYS A 150 10.99 -22.23 -7.59
CA LYS A 150 11.94 -22.78 -8.59
C LYS A 150 11.57 -22.45 -10.03
N ALA A 151 10.29 -22.35 -10.36
CA ALA A 151 9.80 -22.01 -11.70
C ALA A 151 10.20 -20.59 -12.14
N GLU A 152 10.40 -19.68 -11.19
CA GLU A 152 10.81 -18.30 -11.46
C GLU A 152 12.31 -18.10 -11.26
N ALA A 153 12.92 -18.81 -10.30
CA ALA A 153 14.36 -18.79 -10.09
C ALA A 153 15.17 -19.34 -11.28
N GLY A 154 14.54 -20.10 -12.18
CA GLY A 154 15.15 -20.64 -13.39
C GLY A 154 15.00 -19.76 -14.64
N GLY A 155 14.26 -18.68 -14.56
CA GLY A 155 14.14 -17.66 -15.61
C GLY A 155 15.33 -16.73 -15.57
N GLY A 156 16.49 -17.20 -15.98
CA GLY A 156 17.60 -16.31 -16.36
C GLY A 156 17.13 -15.34 -17.44
N PRO A 157 17.82 -14.17 -17.62
CA PRO A 157 17.49 -13.27 -18.70
C PRO A 157 17.46 -14.06 -20.00
N PRO A 158 16.53 -13.75 -20.93
CA PRO A 158 16.46 -14.43 -22.20
C PRO A 158 17.84 -14.33 -22.85
N SER A 159 18.49 -15.49 -23.06
CA SER A 159 19.73 -15.58 -23.80
C SER A 159 19.43 -15.19 -25.24
N HIS A 160 19.92 -14.05 -25.64
CA HIS A 160 19.99 -13.62 -27.04
C HIS A 160 21.27 -14.12 -27.68
#